data_c05ee61b4d1bb5a264e2cb0c56781ece
#
_entry.id   c05ee61b4d1bb5a264e2cb0c56781ece
#
_cell.length_a   1.000
_cell.length_b   1.000
_cell.length_c   1.000
_cell.angle_alpha   90.00
_cell.angle_beta   90.00
_cell.angle_gamma   90.00
#
_symmetry.space_group_name_H-M   'P 1'
#
loop_
_entity.id
_entity.type
_entity.pdbx_description
1 polymer ?
#
loop_
_entity_poly.entity_id
_entity_poly.type
_entity_poly.pdbx_seq_one_letter_code
_entity_poly.pdbx_strand_id
1 'polypeptide(L)'
;MATTDVISQEVIRARLDGIVREMQAAVLRTGFSTIIRESHDFSAGITDREGNVVGQFSPLPPHLGAYPECVKGVLQFYTYDQMSDGDCFLINHPYYSGCPHPNDMVVVLPVFHQGKVVAFCASMGHKSDIGGQSPGSRNTLARDVFGEGLQIMPVKFLSERIPHKETHQLLRSNSRTPELVIGDLGAQAGALWSIGAYRLKKLMDEYGQDSVTDAFEQIGLRTEARVRQVIAEWKDGVYEAFGYTDDIVDPNKKLRLHVSAIVNGDRLTLDFSQTDPQSLGPINARPPFTKGMAYYAAIAMIDPGIPNNFGLARAVDCVFNEGTVLNPTFPTPVGFYSMTLSTVEDIIFEAISKAAGKPLVAHNASSGMVVMGTVGGGRRYVQYELMMSGNGAYDGGDGWTGTGHSWGGGSKLTSVEILESEFDVELRNFSLVSDSGGAGEYRGGLALRREYVIQQPSRYAGGSPRNLSPAQGVGGGLDGIAGSVTINPGSTDEQKYVGIISNIMLEEGDVVRVETGSAGGAGDPLNRDRLRVINDLRNGYISPQSAVATYGLSEEQATQALSPKPEVI
;
A
#
# COMPACT_ATOMS: atom_id res chain seq x y z
N MET A 1 -40.68 9.53 8.30
CA MET A 1 -40.02 8.22 8.30
C MET A 1 -39.62 7.92 9.72
N ALA A 2 -39.92 6.75 10.27
CA ALA A 2 -39.44 6.39 11.60
C ALA A 2 -37.93 6.15 11.47
N THR A 3 -37.10 6.93 12.15
CA THR A 3 -35.66 6.72 12.19
C THR A 3 -35.41 5.36 12.85
N THR A 4 -34.58 4.54 12.23
CA THR A 4 -34.13 3.25 12.79
C THR A 4 -33.53 3.52 14.19
N ASP A 5 -33.91 2.70 15.19
CA ASP A 5 -33.38 2.90 16.54
C ASP A 5 -31.87 2.67 16.61
N VAL A 6 -31.20 3.28 17.60
CA VAL A 6 -29.74 3.29 17.73
C VAL A 6 -29.15 1.88 17.85
N ILE A 7 -29.87 0.95 18.50
CA ILE A 7 -29.41 -0.43 18.68
C ILE A 7 -29.41 -1.15 17.33
N SER A 8 -30.49 -1.05 16.58
CA SER A 8 -30.60 -1.62 15.23
C SER A 8 -29.54 -1.05 14.27
N GLN A 9 -29.28 0.26 14.34
CA GLN A 9 -28.22 0.89 13.54
C GLN A 9 -26.84 0.31 13.88
N GLU A 10 -26.52 0.08 15.14
CA GLU A 10 -25.23 -0.49 15.56
C GLU A 10 -25.12 -1.97 15.15
N VAL A 11 -26.20 -2.72 15.24
CA VAL A 11 -26.24 -4.11 14.73
C VAL A 11 -26.00 -4.13 13.21
N ILE A 12 -26.66 -3.25 12.45
CA ILE A 12 -26.45 -3.14 11.00
C ILE A 12 -24.99 -2.79 10.70
N ARG A 13 -24.40 -1.83 11.40
CA ARG A 13 -22.99 -1.46 11.26
C ARG A 13 -22.06 -2.67 11.47
N ALA A 14 -22.25 -3.40 12.58
CA ALA A 14 -21.45 -4.58 12.89
C ALA A 14 -21.60 -5.69 11.83
N ARG A 15 -22.83 -5.85 11.29
CA ARG A 15 -23.09 -6.79 10.20
C ARG A 15 -22.38 -6.38 8.90
N LEU A 16 -22.36 -5.07 8.55
CA LEU A 16 -21.63 -4.55 7.39
C LEU A 16 -20.12 -4.82 7.51
N ASP A 17 -19.53 -4.53 8.68
CA ASP A 17 -18.12 -4.84 8.94
C ASP A 17 -17.85 -6.35 8.79
N GLY A 18 -18.75 -7.20 9.29
CA GLY A 18 -18.67 -8.65 9.13
C GLY A 18 -18.72 -9.09 7.66
N ILE A 19 -19.64 -8.52 6.87
CA ILE A 19 -19.78 -8.82 5.44
C ILE A 19 -18.49 -8.48 4.69
N VAL A 20 -17.92 -7.30 4.94
CA VAL A 20 -16.69 -6.87 4.27
C VAL A 20 -15.50 -7.77 4.63
N ARG A 21 -15.36 -8.17 5.90
CA ARG A 21 -14.33 -9.11 6.35
C ARG A 21 -14.50 -10.50 5.73
N GLU A 22 -15.74 -10.98 5.60
CA GLU A 22 -16.04 -12.25 4.93
C GLU A 22 -15.70 -12.19 3.42
N MET A 23 -16.00 -11.07 2.73
CA MET A 23 -15.59 -10.88 1.32
C MET A 23 -14.07 -10.94 1.20
N GLN A 24 -13.34 -10.23 2.06
CA GLN A 24 -11.89 -10.23 2.09
C GLN A 24 -11.34 -11.65 2.28
N ALA A 25 -11.85 -12.38 3.26
CA ALA A 25 -11.43 -13.76 3.55
C ALA A 25 -11.75 -14.73 2.39
N ALA A 26 -12.84 -14.49 1.65
CA ALA A 26 -13.18 -15.30 0.49
C ALA A 26 -12.21 -15.07 -0.67
N VAL A 27 -11.90 -13.80 -1.00
CA VAL A 27 -10.90 -13.47 -2.04
C VAL A 27 -9.55 -14.11 -1.70
N LEU A 28 -9.10 -14.02 -0.45
CA LEU A 28 -7.85 -14.62 0.00
C LEU A 28 -7.81 -16.14 -0.23
N ARG A 29 -8.89 -16.84 0.13
CA ARG A 29 -8.96 -18.30 0.01
C ARG A 29 -9.15 -18.82 -1.41
N THR A 30 -9.67 -18.00 -2.32
CA THR A 30 -9.99 -18.39 -3.70
C THR A 30 -9.10 -17.71 -4.73
N GLY A 31 -8.17 -16.86 -4.30
CA GLY A 31 -7.19 -16.20 -5.16
C GLY A 31 -6.24 -17.20 -5.82
N PHE A 32 -5.76 -16.85 -6.99
CA PHE A 32 -4.90 -17.68 -7.83
C PHE A 32 -3.43 -17.27 -7.72
N SER A 33 -3.14 -15.97 -7.78
CA SER A 33 -1.77 -15.48 -7.74
C SER A 33 -1.21 -15.43 -6.31
N THR A 34 0.13 -15.50 -6.19
CA THR A 34 0.83 -15.28 -4.92
C THR A 34 0.60 -13.87 -4.37
N ILE A 35 0.34 -12.89 -5.24
CA ILE A 35 0.03 -11.51 -4.85
C ILE A 35 -1.24 -11.46 -3.99
N ILE A 36 -2.27 -12.22 -4.36
CA ILE A 36 -3.51 -12.30 -3.59
C ILE A 36 -3.34 -13.23 -2.38
N ARG A 37 -2.83 -14.46 -2.60
CA ARG A 37 -2.79 -15.51 -1.56
C ARG A 37 -1.75 -15.27 -0.48
N GLU A 38 -0.57 -14.78 -0.88
CA GLU A 38 0.59 -14.65 -0.01
C GLU A 38 0.82 -13.19 0.42
N SER A 39 0.85 -12.26 -0.54
CA SER A 39 1.13 -10.85 -0.24
C SER A 39 -0.09 -10.08 0.29
N HIS A 40 -1.32 -10.58 0.12
CA HIS A 40 -2.57 -9.94 0.53
C HIS A 40 -2.79 -8.55 -0.10
N ASP A 41 -2.32 -8.37 -1.35
CA ASP A 41 -2.39 -7.08 -2.05
C ASP A 41 -3.77 -6.89 -2.72
N PHE A 42 -4.79 -6.76 -1.89
CA PHE A 42 -6.18 -6.52 -2.30
C PHE A 42 -7.03 -5.97 -1.15
N SER A 43 -8.20 -5.43 -1.49
CA SER A 43 -9.18 -4.93 -0.52
C SER A 43 -10.62 -5.19 -0.99
N ALA A 44 -11.58 -5.03 -0.09
CA ALA A 44 -13.01 -5.10 -0.39
C ALA A 44 -13.79 -4.02 0.37
N GLY A 45 -14.92 -3.60 -0.19
CA GLY A 45 -15.77 -2.59 0.40
C GLY A 45 -17.21 -2.63 -0.10
N ILE A 46 -18.08 -1.93 0.61
CA ILE A 46 -19.49 -1.68 0.28
C ILE A 46 -19.66 -0.17 0.20
N THR A 47 -20.34 0.29 -0.84
CA THR A 47 -20.78 1.68 -0.98
C THR A 47 -22.30 1.74 -1.02
N ASP A 48 -22.87 2.91 -0.72
CA ASP A 48 -24.24 3.18 -1.06
C ASP A 48 -24.41 3.22 -2.61
N ARG A 49 -25.62 3.51 -3.07
CA ARG A 49 -25.90 3.58 -4.52
C ARG A 49 -25.25 4.76 -5.23
N GLU A 50 -24.86 5.80 -4.53
CA GLU A 50 -24.14 6.98 -5.01
C GLU A 50 -22.62 6.80 -5.02
N GLY A 51 -22.10 5.70 -4.44
CA GLY A 51 -20.67 5.39 -4.36
C GLY A 51 -19.98 5.86 -3.09
N ASN A 52 -20.72 6.33 -2.07
CA ASN A 52 -20.12 6.66 -0.78
C ASN A 52 -19.80 5.38 0.01
N VAL A 53 -18.59 5.27 0.55
CA VAL A 53 -18.17 4.10 1.32
C VAL A 53 -18.96 4.00 2.61
N VAL A 54 -19.68 2.90 2.82
CA VAL A 54 -20.39 2.60 4.08
C VAL A 54 -19.65 1.59 4.95
N GLY A 55 -18.78 0.79 4.37
CA GLY A 55 -17.90 -0.12 5.08
C GLY A 55 -16.77 -0.61 4.16
N GLN A 56 -15.57 -0.64 4.69
CA GLN A 56 -14.40 -1.09 3.95
C GLN A 56 -13.41 -1.76 4.89
N PHE A 57 -12.89 -2.89 4.48
CA PHE A 57 -11.71 -3.51 5.08
C PHE A 57 -10.56 -3.47 4.08
N SER A 58 -9.49 -2.81 4.46
CA SER A 58 -8.31 -2.70 3.62
C SER A 58 -7.05 -2.96 4.44
N PRO A 59 -6.33 -4.05 4.14
CA PRO A 59 -4.97 -4.23 4.65
C PRO A 59 -4.00 -3.20 4.07
N LEU A 60 -4.44 -2.49 3.02
CA LEU A 60 -3.69 -1.46 2.31
C LEU A 60 -4.42 -0.11 2.45
N PRO A 61 -4.07 0.73 3.41
CA PRO A 61 -4.65 2.06 3.63
C PRO A 61 -4.84 2.94 2.39
N PRO A 62 -3.94 2.97 1.39
CA PRO A 62 -4.18 3.76 0.19
C PRO A 62 -5.51 3.49 -0.51
N HIS A 63 -6.04 2.26 -0.40
CA HIS A 63 -7.32 1.90 -0.99
C HIS A 63 -8.54 2.57 -0.31
N LEU A 64 -8.36 3.20 0.87
CA LEU A 64 -9.44 3.83 1.63
C LEU A 64 -10.13 4.99 0.89
N GLY A 65 -9.41 5.64 -0.03
CA GLY A 65 -9.96 6.74 -0.84
C GLY A 65 -10.45 6.34 -2.24
N ALA A 66 -10.33 5.07 -2.65
CA ALA A 66 -10.46 4.68 -4.04
C ALA A 66 -11.90 4.35 -4.50
N TYR A 67 -12.67 3.63 -3.69
CA TYR A 67 -13.97 3.08 -4.13
C TYR A 67 -14.99 4.12 -4.57
N PRO A 68 -15.10 5.32 -3.98
CA PRO A 68 -16.01 6.33 -4.47
C PRO A 68 -15.75 6.69 -5.94
N GLU A 69 -14.50 6.85 -6.31
CA GLU A 69 -14.14 7.18 -7.69
C GLU A 69 -14.30 5.97 -8.64
N CYS A 70 -14.09 4.75 -8.14
CA CYS A 70 -14.33 3.52 -8.93
C CYS A 70 -15.81 3.35 -9.27
N VAL A 71 -16.70 3.51 -8.29
CA VAL A 71 -18.16 3.40 -8.51
C VAL A 71 -18.65 4.54 -9.39
N LYS A 72 -18.22 5.79 -9.15
CA LYS A 72 -18.53 6.93 -10.01
C LYS A 72 -18.03 6.72 -11.43
N GLY A 73 -16.83 6.13 -11.60
CA GLY A 73 -16.29 5.76 -12.90
C GLY A 73 -17.24 4.82 -13.66
N VAL A 74 -17.80 3.80 -12.99
CA VAL A 74 -18.81 2.93 -13.58
C VAL A 74 -20.09 3.71 -13.93
N LEU A 75 -20.58 4.56 -13.03
CA LEU A 75 -21.81 5.33 -13.21
C LEU A 75 -21.72 6.40 -14.31
N GLN A 76 -20.51 6.81 -14.74
CA GLN A 76 -20.31 7.67 -15.90
C GLN A 76 -20.65 6.98 -17.23
N PHE A 77 -20.54 5.64 -17.30
CA PHE A 77 -20.70 4.85 -18.51
C PHE A 77 -21.96 4.00 -18.51
N TYR A 78 -22.47 3.65 -17.33
CA TYR A 78 -23.64 2.78 -17.16
C TYR A 78 -24.64 3.44 -16.21
N THR A 79 -25.84 3.67 -16.69
CA THR A 79 -26.99 4.10 -15.87
C THR A 79 -27.58 2.90 -15.15
N TYR A 80 -28.34 3.10 -14.05
CA TYR A 80 -28.91 2.01 -13.26
C TYR A 80 -29.83 1.06 -14.07
N ASP A 81 -30.52 1.58 -15.08
CA ASP A 81 -31.40 0.81 -15.98
C ASP A 81 -30.63 -0.06 -16.99
N GLN A 82 -29.34 0.18 -17.19
CA GLN A 82 -28.44 -0.63 -18.01
C GLN A 82 -27.76 -1.75 -17.22
N MET A 83 -28.01 -1.81 -15.90
CA MET A 83 -27.46 -2.82 -15.01
C MET A 83 -28.48 -3.92 -14.74
N SER A 84 -28.02 -5.16 -14.65
CA SER A 84 -28.79 -6.34 -14.27
C SER A 84 -28.23 -6.98 -12.98
N ASP A 85 -29.09 -7.71 -12.26
CA ASP A 85 -28.64 -8.47 -11.08
C ASP A 85 -27.65 -9.57 -11.50
N GLY A 86 -26.46 -9.53 -10.97
CA GLY A 86 -25.36 -10.43 -11.33
C GLY A 86 -24.39 -9.87 -12.37
N ASP A 87 -24.59 -8.64 -12.86
CA ASP A 87 -23.56 -7.91 -13.59
C ASP A 87 -22.36 -7.63 -12.68
N CYS A 88 -21.16 -7.65 -13.26
CA CYS A 88 -19.95 -7.24 -12.59
C CYS A 88 -19.08 -6.43 -13.56
N PHE A 89 -18.72 -5.22 -13.16
CA PHE A 89 -17.94 -4.31 -13.99
C PHE A 89 -16.47 -4.40 -13.63
N LEU A 90 -15.62 -4.43 -14.66
CA LEU A 90 -14.15 -4.35 -14.55
C LEU A 90 -13.67 -2.98 -14.96
N ILE A 91 -12.69 -2.47 -14.23
CA ILE A 91 -12.10 -1.15 -14.44
C ILE A 91 -10.69 -1.12 -13.87
N ASN A 92 -9.75 -0.48 -14.57
CA ASN A 92 -8.41 -0.25 -14.04
C ASN A 92 -7.75 1.05 -14.54
N HIS A 93 -8.47 1.87 -15.29
CA HIS A 93 -7.90 3.09 -15.87
C HIS A 93 -7.63 4.15 -14.79
N PRO A 94 -6.36 4.58 -14.54
CA PRO A 94 -6.05 5.45 -13.41
C PRO A 94 -6.75 6.81 -13.41
N TYR A 95 -7.02 7.36 -14.59
CA TYR A 95 -7.59 8.71 -14.75
C TYR A 95 -9.12 8.74 -14.80
N TYR A 96 -9.78 7.61 -15.07
CA TYR A 96 -11.23 7.56 -15.22
C TYR A 96 -11.93 6.71 -14.15
N SER A 97 -11.17 6.11 -13.23
CA SER A 97 -11.76 5.16 -12.30
C SER A 97 -11.17 5.14 -10.89
N GLY A 98 -10.33 6.07 -10.53
CA GLY A 98 -9.75 6.06 -9.19
C GLY A 98 -8.80 4.88 -8.88
N CYS A 99 -8.37 4.09 -9.87
CA CYS A 99 -7.28 3.11 -9.69
C CYS A 99 -5.94 3.83 -9.57
N PRO A 100 -4.96 3.31 -8.79
CA PRO A 100 -3.68 4.00 -8.62
C PRO A 100 -2.80 3.86 -9.85
N HIS A 101 -2.77 2.67 -10.41
CA HIS A 101 -2.07 2.27 -11.61
C HIS A 101 -2.82 1.12 -12.30
N PRO A 102 -2.50 0.81 -13.57
CA PRO A 102 -3.29 -0.18 -14.30
C PRO A 102 -3.27 -1.61 -13.72
N ASN A 103 -2.24 -1.98 -12.94
CA ASN A 103 -2.18 -3.32 -12.32
C ASN A 103 -3.26 -3.54 -11.25
N ASP A 104 -3.72 -2.48 -10.58
CA ASP A 104 -4.77 -2.59 -9.57
C ASP A 104 -6.14 -2.60 -10.27
N MET A 105 -6.63 -3.80 -10.55
CA MET A 105 -7.92 -3.98 -11.18
C MET A 105 -9.05 -4.04 -10.17
N VAL A 106 -10.09 -3.27 -10.43
CA VAL A 106 -11.29 -3.22 -9.59
C VAL A 106 -12.44 -3.92 -10.27
N VAL A 107 -13.13 -4.77 -9.53
CA VAL A 107 -14.45 -5.27 -9.88
C VAL A 107 -15.50 -4.58 -9.02
N VAL A 108 -16.57 -4.10 -9.67
CA VAL A 108 -17.70 -3.40 -9.05
C VAL A 108 -18.97 -4.16 -9.39
N LEU A 109 -19.73 -4.54 -8.38
CA LEU A 109 -20.95 -5.33 -8.50
C LEU A 109 -22.13 -4.55 -7.93
N PRO A 110 -23.16 -4.21 -8.73
CA PRO A 110 -24.38 -3.60 -8.23
C PRO A 110 -25.20 -4.58 -7.40
N VAL A 111 -25.65 -4.16 -6.24
CA VAL A 111 -26.53 -4.93 -5.36
C VAL A 111 -27.97 -4.53 -5.62
N PHE A 112 -28.75 -5.49 -6.08
CA PHE A 112 -30.17 -5.29 -6.34
C PHE A 112 -31.02 -5.76 -5.16
N HIS A 113 -32.00 -4.95 -4.77
CA HIS A 113 -33.06 -5.34 -3.86
C HIS A 113 -34.39 -4.81 -4.40
N GLN A 114 -35.43 -5.67 -4.45
CA GLN A 114 -36.74 -5.33 -5.03
C GLN A 114 -36.68 -4.69 -6.43
N GLY A 115 -35.76 -5.21 -7.28
CA GLY A 115 -35.57 -4.75 -8.66
C GLY A 115 -34.86 -3.41 -8.84
N LYS A 116 -34.26 -2.83 -7.79
CA LYS A 116 -33.52 -1.56 -7.84
C LYS A 116 -32.11 -1.75 -7.32
N VAL A 117 -31.15 -1.01 -7.88
CA VAL A 117 -29.80 -0.90 -7.33
C VAL A 117 -29.85 -0.11 -6.03
N VAL A 118 -29.38 -0.69 -4.92
CA VAL A 118 -29.42 -0.10 -3.57
C VAL A 118 -28.04 0.17 -3.00
N ALA A 119 -27.02 -0.51 -3.52
CA ALA A 119 -25.63 -0.39 -3.10
C ALA A 119 -24.70 -0.96 -4.18
N PHE A 120 -23.38 -0.82 -3.96
CA PHE A 120 -22.36 -1.55 -4.71
C PHE A 120 -21.43 -2.28 -3.75
N CYS A 121 -21.01 -3.48 -4.14
CA CYS A 121 -19.85 -4.15 -3.59
C CYS A 121 -18.67 -3.98 -4.53
N ALA A 122 -17.49 -3.69 -4.01
CA ALA A 122 -16.29 -3.50 -4.81
C ALA A 122 -15.10 -4.25 -4.22
N SER A 123 -14.19 -4.71 -5.08
CA SER A 123 -12.91 -5.29 -4.67
C SER A 123 -11.82 -4.84 -5.64
N MET A 124 -10.73 -4.31 -5.09
CA MET A 124 -9.51 -3.93 -5.80
C MET A 124 -8.43 -4.95 -5.48
N GLY A 125 -7.63 -5.35 -6.47
CA GLY A 125 -6.50 -6.24 -6.23
C GLY A 125 -5.47 -6.14 -7.34
N HIS A 126 -4.20 -6.16 -6.92
CA HIS A 126 -3.05 -6.12 -7.82
C HIS A 126 -2.99 -7.38 -8.69
N LYS A 127 -2.70 -7.21 -9.98
CA LYS A 127 -2.57 -8.31 -10.95
C LYS A 127 -1.10 -8.56 -11.28
N SER A 128 -0.76 -9.83 -11.40
CA SER A 128 0.62 -10.26 -11.67
C SER A 128 1.20 -9.69 -12.96
N ASP A 129 0.37 -9.58 -14.00
CA ASP A 129 0.80 -9.03 -15.30
C ASP A 129 -0.42 -8.62 -16.14
N ILE A 130 -0.40 -7.42 -16.65
CA ILE A 130 -1.41 -6.88 -17.57
C ILE A 130 -0.80 -6.40 -18.88
N GLY A 131 0.35 -6.97 -19.26
CA GLY A 131 1.07 -6.62 -20.48
C GLY A 131 2.05 -5.46 -20.30
N GLY A 132 2.21 -4.67 -21.33
CA GLY A 132 3.24 -3.63 -21.38
C GLY A 132 4.63 -4.16 -21.68
N GLN A 133 5.63 -3.29 -21.61
CA GLN A 133 6.99 -3.57 -22.07
C GLN A 133 7.76 -4.52 -21.15
N SER A 134 7.52 -4.46 -19.85
CA SER A 134 8.23 -5.24 -18.83
C SER A 134 7.34 -6.27 -18.18
N PRO A 135 7.84 -7.44 -17.75
CA PRO A 135 7.10 -8.37 -16.92
C PRO A 135 6.55 -7.70 -15.67
N GLY A 136 5.36 -8.15 -15.22
CA GLY A 136 4.65 -7.54 -14.12
C GLY A 136 4.15 -6.14 -14.41
N SER A 137 4.21 -5.69 -15.68
CA SER A 137 3.83 -4.34 -16.12
C SER A 137 4.60 -3.22 -15.38
N ARG A 138 5.81 -3.53 -14.87
CA ARG A 138 6.68 -2.61 -14.11
C ARG A 138 7.76 -2.01 -15.02
N ASN A 139 7.43 -0.87 -15.65
CA ASN A 139 8.29 -0.21 -16.61
C ASN A 139 8.75 1.17 -16.12
N THR A 140 10.01 1.28 -15.68
CA THR A 140 10.62 2.57 -15.27
C THR A 140 10.84 3.53 -16.44
N LEU A 141 10.79 3.02 -17.67
CA LEU A 141 10.98 3.79 -18.88
C LEU A 141 9.67 4.36 -19.46
N ALA A 142 8.52 4.06 -18.83
CA ALA A 142 7.25 4.64 -19.23
C ALA A 142 7.30 6.18 -19.13
N ARG A 143 6.80 6.86 -20.15
CA ARG A 143 6.67 8.32 -20.22
C ARG A 143 5.22 8.76 -20.37
N ASP A 144 4.35 7.80 -20.50
CA ASP A 144 2.91 7.93 -20.48
C ASP A 144 2.28 6.64 -19.92
N VAL A 145 1.01 6.72 -19.56
CA VAL A 145 0.28 5.61 -18.98
C VAL A 145 0.07 4.44 -19.96
N PHE A 146 0.16 4.67 -21.27
CA PHE A 146 0.04 3.62 -22.29
C PHE A 146 1.22 2.63 -22.26
N GLY A 147 2.39 3.07 -21.78
CA GLY A 147 3.57 2.22 -21.56
C GLY A 147 3.46 1.29 -20.35
N GLU A 148 2.40 1.40 -19.53
CA GLU A 148 2.22 0.69 -18.27
C GLU A 148 1.33 -0.57 -18.37
N GLY A 149 0.88 -0.93 -19.56
CA GLY A 149 0.06 -2.10 -19.82
C GLY A 149 -1.38 -1.79 -20.21
N LEU A 150 -2.25 -2.81 -20.16
CA LEU A 150 -3.63 -2.72 -20.59
C LEU A 150 -4.44 -1.82 -19.66
N GLN A 151 -5.12 -0.84 -20.26
CA GLN A 151 -6.05 0.06 -19.57
C GLN A 151 -7.47 -0.20 -20.02
N ILE A 152 -8.35 -0.38 -19.06
CA ILE A 152 -9.74 -0.75 -19.28
C ILE A 152 -10.64 0.33 -18.69
N MET A 153 -11.40 0.99 -19.54
CA MET A 153 -12.57 1.77 -19.16
C MET A 153 -13.63 0.83 -18.60
N PRO A 154 -14.62 1.33 -17.85
CA PRO A 154 -15.66 0.43 -17.32
C PRO A 154 -16.28 -0.47 -18.39
N VAL A 155 -16.13 -1.78 -18.22
CA VAL A 155 -16.72 -2.82 -19.08
C VAL A 155 -17.32 -3.92 -18.22
N LYS A 156 -18.30 -4.66 -18.74
CA LYS A 156 -18.80 -5.85 -18.04
C LYS A 156 -17.74 -6.95 -18.05
N PHE A 157 -17.37 -7.45 -16.88
CA PHE A 157 -16.59 -8.68 -16.67
C PHE A 157 -17.51 -9.90 -16.61
N LEU A 158 -18.65 -9.75 -15.92
CA LEU A 158 -19.75 -10.70 -15.94
C LEU A 158 -21.02 -9.97 -16.39
N SER A 159 -21.85 -10.63 -17.19
CA SER A 159 -23.23 -10.25 -17.50
C SER A 159 -24.16 -11.28 -16.90
N GLU A 160 -24.95 -10.89 -15.90
CA GLU A 160 -25.87 -11.80 -15.18
C GLU A 160 -25.18 -13.09 -14.71
N ARG A 161 -23.96 -12.96 -14.15
CA ARG A 161 -23.03 -14.02 -13.68
C ARG A 161 -22.35 -14.83 -14.79
N ILE A 162 -22.63 -14.56 -16.06
CA ILE A 162 -21.99 -15.24 -17.18
C ILE A 162 -20.75 -14.44 -17.60
N PRO A 163 -19.58 -15.09 -17.77
CA PRO A 163 -18.36 -14.41 -18.23
C PRO A 163 -18.60 -13.66 -19.55
N HIS A 164 -18.26 -12.35 -19.56
CA HIS A 164 -18.37 -11.54 -20.77
C HIS A 164 -17.23 -11.90 -21.72
N LYS A 165 -17.55 -12.56 -22.81
CA LYS A 165 -16.61 -13.24 -23.71
C LYS A 165 -15.51 -12.30 -24.22
N GLU A 166 -15.89 -11.13 -24.68
CA GLU A 166 -14.96 -10.16 -25.29
C GLU A 166 -13.97 -9.62 -24.26
N THR A 167 -14.44 -9.32 -23.05
CA THR A 167 -13.58 -8.86 -21.93
C THR A 167 -12.58 -9.94 -21.53
N HIS A 168 -13.02 -11.20 -21.43
CA HIS A 168 -12.13 -12.32 -21.11
C HIS A 168 -11.09 -12.57 -22.21
N GLN A 169 -11.46 -12.42 -23.50
CA GLN A 169 -10.53 -12.53 -24.62
C GLN A 169 -9.50 -11.39 -24.60
N LEU A 170 -9.93 -10.17 -24.28
CA LEU A 170 -9.04 -9.02 -24.16
C LEU A 170 -7.98 -9.25 -23.08
N LEU A 171 -8.39 -9.73 -21.89
CA LEU A 171 -7.47 -10.07 -20.81
C LEU A 171 -6.49 -11.18 -21.21
N ARG A 172 -6.97 -12.25 -21.87
CA ARG A 172 -6.12 -13.37 -22.32
C ARG A 172 -5.04 -12.93 -23.31
N SER A 173 -5.37 -12.02 -24.20
CA SER A 173 -4.44 -11.58 -25.26
C SER A 173 -3.41 -10.54 -24.78
N ASN A 174 -3.63 -9.91 -23.63
CA ASN A 174 -2.79 -8.81 -23.14
C ASN A 174 -2.03 -9.12 -21.83
N SER A 175 -2.09 -10.33 -21.32
CA SER A 175 -1.34 -10.74 -20.13
C SER A 175 -0.36 -11.87 -20.42
N ARG A 176 0.81 -11.86 -19.75
CA ARG A 176 1.75 -12.99 -19.77
C ARG A 176 1.27 -14.16 -18.89
N THR A 177 0.39 -13.87 -17.92
CA THR A 177 -0.16 -14.83 -16.95
C THR A 177 -1.70 -14.74 -16.91
N PRO A 178 -2.41 -14.94 -18.04
CA PRO A 178 -3.84 -14.64 -18.15
C PRO A 178 -4.71 -15.47 -17.21
N GLU A 179 -4.32 -16.72 -16.92
CA GLU A 179 -5.10 -17.60 -16.02
C GLU A 179 -5.06 -17.07 -14.59
N LEU A 180 -3.93 -16.53 -14.12
CA LEU A 180 -3.82 -15.91 -12.80
C LEU A 180 -4.68 -14.64 -12.73
N VAL A 181 -4.59 -13.78 -13.74
CA VAL A 181 -5.35 -12.51 -13.80
C VAL A 181 -6.85 -12.76 -13.79
N ILE A 182 -7.33 -13.65 -14.67
CA ILE A 182 -8.75 -13.99 -14.79
C ILE A 182 -9.22 -14.74 -13.54
N GLY A 183 -8.39 -15.64 -13.00
CA GLY A 183 -8.69 -16.37 -11.77
C GLY A 183 -8.88 -15.44 -10.58
N ASP A 184 -7.97 -14.48 -10.37
CA ASP A 184 -8.07 -13.48 -9.30
C ASP A 184 -9.29 -12.56 -9.46
N LEU A 185 -9.60 -12.12 -10.69
CA LEU A 185 -10.83 -11.36 -10.98
C LEU A 185 -12.08 -12.18 -10.70
N GLY A 186 -12.05 -13.47 -11.03
CA GLY A 186 -13.12 -14.41 -10.70
C GLY A 186 -13.30 -14.59 -9.19
N ALA A 187 -12.20 -14.68 -8.43
CA ALA A 187 -12.22 -14.74 -6.97
C ALA A 187 -12.83 -13.48 -6.35
N GLN A 188 -12.42 -12.29 -6.83
CA GLN A 188 -13.00 -11.02 -6.42
C GLN A 188 -14.50 -10.97 -6.73
N ALA A 189 -14.92 -11.19 -7.99
CA ALA A 189 -16.34 -11.17 -8.40
C ALA A 189 -17.18 -12.20 -7.62
N GLY A 190 -16.65 -13.41 -7.42
CA GLY A 190 -17.29 -14.49 -6.64
C GLY A 190 -17.55 -14.08 -5.19
N ALA A 191 -16.58 -13.45 -4.53
CA ALA A 191 -16.73 -12.96 -3.15
C ALA A 191 -17.77 -11.82 -3.05
N LEU A 192 -17.75 -10.87 -4.01
CA LEU A 192 -18.75 -9.79 -4.05
C LEU A 192 -20.16 -10.32 -4.22
N TRP A 193 -20.32 -11.33 -5.08
CA TRP A 193 -21.62 -11.93 -5.35
C TRP A 193 -22.10 -12.83 -4.20
N SER A 194 -21.30 -13.86 -3.85
CA SER A 194 -21.74 -14.94 -2.95
C SER A 194 -21.79 -14.52 -1.48
N ILE A 195 -21.06 -13.45 -1.12
CA ILE A 195 -21.03 -12.92 0.24
C ILE A 195 -21.59 -11.51 0.27
N GLY A 196 -20.96 -10.56 -0.42
CA GLY A 196 -21.32 -9.15 -0.36
C GLY A 196 -22.81 -8.91 -0.68
N ALA A 197 -23.19 -9.12 -1.93
CA ALA A 197 -24.57 -8.90 -2.37
C ALA A 197 -25.57 -9.81 -1.65
N TYR A 198 -25.26 -11.11 -1.49
CA TYR A 198 -26.14 -12.05 -0.82
C TYR A 198 -26.43 -11.67 0.64
N ARG A 199 -25.41 -11.36 1.42
CA ARG A 199 -25.56 -10.99 2.84
C ARG A 199 -26.24 -9.63 2.99
N LEU A 200 -25.93 -8.66 2.10
CA LEU A 200 -26.56 -7.34 2.14
C LEU A 200 -28.07 -7.44 1.80
N LYS A 201 -28.44 -8.25 0.81
CA LYS A 201 -29.86 -8.54 0.51
C LYS A 201 -30.56 -9.14 1.73
N LYS A 202 -29.97 -10.15 2.38
CA LYS A 202 -30.53 -10.72 3.63
C LYS A 202 -30.69 -9.70 4.74
N LEU A 203 -29.73 -8.79 4.88
CA LEU A 203 -29.82 -7.71 5.89
C LEU A 203 -31.02 -6.80 5.60
N MET A 204 -31.25 -6.47 4.33
CA MET A 204 -32.42 -5.68 3.90
C MET A 204 -33.74 -6.44 4.06
N ASP A 205 -33.76 -7.76 3.83
CA ASP A 205 -34.94 -8.59 4.09
C ASP A 205 -35.29 -8.66 5.59
N GLU A 206 -34.28 -8.69 6.47
CA GLU A 206 -34.44 -8.80 7.93
C GLU A 206 -34.87 -7.48 8.59
N TYR A 207 -34.21 -6.36 8.20
CA TYR A 207 -34.41 -5.04 8.84
C TYR A 207 -35.25 -4.07 8.02
N GLY A 208 -35.57 -4.41 6.77
CA GLY A 208 -36.18 -3.51 5.80
C GLY A 208 -35.14 -2.66 5.04
N GLN A 209 -35.36 -2.49 3.74
CA GLN A 209 -34.43 -1.72 2.88
C GLN A 209 -34.20 -0.30 3.39
N ASP A 210 -35.28 0.42 3.73
CA ASP A 210 -35.22 1.81 4.17
C ASP A 210 -34.44 1.93 5.49
N SER A 211 -34.57 0.98 6.41
CA SER A 211 -33.83 0.95 7.66
C SER A 211 -32.33 0.75 7.44
N VAL A 212 -31.95 -0.11 6.50
CA VAL A 212 -30.54 -0.37 6.19
C VAL A 212 -29.91 0.82 5.46
N THR A 213 -30.62 1.46 4.54
CA THR A 213 -30.12 2.66 3.83
C THR A 213 -30.05 3.89 4.76
N ASP A 214 -31.03 4.05 5.70
CA ASP A 214 -30.93 5.06 6.76
C ASP A 214 -29.71 4.80 7.67
N ALA A 215 -29.45 3.54 8.04
CA ALA A 215 -28.28 3.19 8.82
C ALA A 215 -26.96 3.54 8.11
N PHE A 216 -26.86 3.45 6.78
CA PHE A 216 -25.68 3.90 6.02
C PHE A 216 -25.38 5.38 6.30
N GLU A 217 -26.39 6.24 6.19
CA GLU A 217 -26.22 7.68 6.45
C GLU A 217 -25.87 7.94 7.93
N GLN A 218 -26.56 7.28 8.87
CA GLN A 218 -26.31 7.47 10.30
C GLN A 218 -24.91 7.02 10.73
N ILE A 219 -24.36 5.95 10.13
CA ILE A 219 -22.99 5.48 10.36
C ILE A 219 -21.99 6.57 9.94
N GLY A 220 -22.18 7.16 8.76
CA GLY A 220 -21.33 8.24 8.26
C GLY A 220 -21.40 9.49 9.14
N LEU A 221 -22.61 9.93 9.51
CA LEU A 221 -22.81 11.10 10.37
C LEU A 221 -22.15 10.94 11.75
N ARG A 222 -22.19 9.74 12.34
CA ARG A 222 -21.53 9.48 13.63
C ARG A 222 -20.01 9.51 13.49
N THR A 223 -19.47 8.93 12.42
CA THR A 223 -18.04 8.99 12.13
C THR A 223 -17.60 10.44 11.95
N GLU A 224 -18.32 11.22 11.14
CA GLU A 224 -18.04 12.64 10.94
C GLU A 224 -18.07 13.41 12.27
N ALA A 225 -19.11 13.24 13.07
CA ALA A 225 -19.25 13.91 14.37
C ALA A 225 -18.11 13.55 15.33
N ARG A 226 -17.69 12.28 15.38
CA ARG A 226 -16.58 11.83 16.23
C ARG A 226 -15.26 12.45 15.80
N VAL A 227 -14.98 12.47 14.49
CA VAL A 227 -13.76 13.06 13.93
C VAL A 227 -13.72 14.55 14.22
N ARG A 228 -14.80 15.28 13.95
CA ARG A 228 -14.92 16.71 14.22
C ARG A 228 -14.75 17.03 15.71
N GLN A 229 -15.33 16.23 16.59
CA GLN A 229 -15.19 16.39 18.05
C GLN A 229 -13.72 16.41 18.49
N VAL A 230 -12.90 15.49 17.95
CA VAL A 230 -11.47 15.40 18.32
C VAL A 230 -10.67 16.53 17.67
N ILE A 231 -10.96 16.86 16.41
CA ILE A 231 -10.28 17.98 15.72
C ILE A 231 -10.56 19.32 16.45
N ALA A 232 -11.76 19.52 16.99
CA ALA A 232 -12.11 20.72 17.75
C ALA A 232 -11.29 20.90 19.04
N GLU A 233 -10.61 19.87 19.52
CA GLU A 233 -9.68 19.95 20.66
C GLU A 233 -8.28 20.42 20.25
N TRP A 234 -7.99 20.40 18.94
CA TRP A 234 -6.69 20.83 18.42
C TRP A 234 -6.64 22.35 18.29
N LYS A 235 -5.42 22.91 18.36
CA LYS A 235 -5.24 24.35 18.22
C LYS A 235 -5.40 24.76 16.76
N ASP A 236 -6.21 25.78 16.49
CA ASP A 236 -6.30 26.40 15.16
C ASP A 236 -4.92 26.85 14.67
N GLY A 237 -4.63 26.59 13.39
CA GLY A 237 -3.36 26.96 12.78
C GLY A 237 -3.04 26.20 11.52
N VAL A 238 -1.85 26.47 10.99
CA VAL A 238 -1.28 25.81 9.81
C VAL A 238 -0.01 25.09 10.25
N TYR A 239 0.05 23.80 10.00
CA TYR A 239 1.13 22.92 10.41
C TYR A 239 1.73 22.23 9.18
N GLU A 240 2.94 22.64 8.82
CA GLU A 240 3.57 22.21 7.58
C GLU A 240 4.53 21.05 7.79
N ALA A 241 4.56 20.17 6.78
CA ALA A 241 5.60 19.16 6.63
C ALA A 241 5.94 18.99 5.14
N PHE A 242 7.16 18.55 4.88
CA PHE A 242 7.62 18.25 3.53
C PHE A 242 8.60 17.08 3.54
N GLY A 243 8.68 16.39 2.42
CA GLY A 243 9.63 15.31 2.18
C GLY A 243 9.99 15.24 0.71
N TYR A 244 10.80 14.28 0.36
CA TYR A 244 11.26 14.12 -1.02
C TYR A 244 11.05 12.70 -1.51
N THR A 245 10.70 12.57 -2.78
CA THR A 245 10.77 11.32 -3.53
C THR A 245 11.82 11.46 -4.65
N ASP A 246 12.48 10.36 -4.99
CA ASP A 246 13.48 10.37 -6.06
C ASP A 246 12.77 10.43 -7.43
N ASP A 247 13.29 11.21 -8.37
CA ASP A 247 12.82 11.17 -9.74
C ASP A 247 13.44 9.94 -10.46
N ILE A 248 12.58 9.12 -11.05
CA ILE A 248 13.04 7.93 -11.78
C ILE A 248 13.63 8.25 -13.15
N VAL A 249 13.43 9.46 -13.67
CA VAL A 249 13.96 9.93 -14.95
C VAL A 249 15.35 10.54 -14.79
N ASP A 250 15.53 11.35 -13.78
CA ASP A 250 16.80 11.95 -13.40
C ASP A 250 17.24 11.41 -12.03
N PRO A 251 18.20 10.49 -11.98
CA PRO A 251 18.61 9.84 -10.74
C PRO A 251 19.27 10.79 -9.73
N ASN A 252 19.57 12.03 -10.11
CA ASN A 252 20.15 13.06 -9.23
C ASN A 252 19.10 14.06 -8.74
N LYS A 253 17.84 13.94 -9.17
CA LYS A 253 16.76 14.87 -8.86
C LYS A 253 15.84 14.31 -7.78
N LYS A 254 15.54 15.16 -6.82
CA LYS A 254 14.48 14.96 -5.83
C LYS A 254 13.29 15.84 -6.16
N LEU A 255 12.09 15.29 -5.98
CA LEU A 255 10.83 16.02 -6.08
C LEU A 255 10.28 16.26 -4.67
N ARG A 256 10.00 17.52 -4.36
CA ARG A 256 9.46 17.92 -3.07
C ARG A 256 7.97 17.61 -3.00
N LEU A 257 7.57 16.89 -1.98
CA LEU A 257 6.19 16.69 -1.59
C LEU A 257 5.92 17.57 -0.37
N HIS A 258 4.77 18.24 -0.35
CA HIS A 258 4.42 19.18 0.71
C HIS A 258 2.99 18.95 1.18
N VAL A 259 2.75 19.16 2.47
CA VAL A 259 1.42 19.20 3.05
C VAL A 259 1.33 20.28 4.12
N SER A 260 0.24 21.06 4.09
CA SER A 260 -0.18 21.93 5.18
C SER A 260 -1.42 21.33 5.83
N ALA A 261 -1.32 20.89 7.08
CA ALA A 261 -2.47 20.53 7.89
C ALA A 261 -3.08 21.80 8.50
N ILE A 262 -4.22 22.21 8.00
CA ILE A 262 -4.93 23.44 8.40
C ILE A 262 -6.07 23.04 9.31
N VAL A 263 -5.98 23.44 10.59
CA VAL A 263 -7.04 23.27 11.60
C VAL A 263 -7.82 24.57 11.70
N ASN A 264 -9.13 24.49 11.51
CA ASN A 264 -10.05 25.62 11.67
C ASN A 264 -11.33 25.12 12.36
N GLY A 265 -11.42 25.34 13.66
CA GLY A 265 -12.49 24.83 14.51
C GLY A 265 -12.51 23.31 14.53
N ASP A 266 -13.54 22.71 13.95
CA ASP A 266 -13.75 21.25 13.90
C ASP A 266 -13.36 20.62 12.55
N ARG A 267 -12.66 21.36 11.69
CA ARG A 267 -12.26 20.94 10.33
C ARG A 267 -10.75 20.80 10.19
N LEU A 268 -10.35 19.72 9.52
CA LEU A 268 -8.98 19.50 9.08
C LEU A 268 -8.91 19.53 7.56
N THR A 269 -8.10 20.43 7.02
CA THR A 269 -7.77 20.45 5.59
C THR A 269 -6.30 20.07 5.41
N LEU A 270 -6.03 19.08 4.58
CA LEU A 270 -4.68 18.70 4.16
C LEU A 270 -4.45 19.28 2.76
N ASP A 271 -3.66 20.35 2.69
CA ASP A 271 -3.36 21.06 1.46
C ASP A 271 -2.00 20.65 0.89
N PHE A 272 -2.03 19.96 -0.26
CA PHE A 272 -0.89 19.48 -1.01
C PHE A 272 -0.51 20.38 -2.19
N SER A 273 -1.09 21.56 -2.31
CA SER A 273 -0.97 22.44 -3.49
C SER A 273 0.46 22.92 -3.77
N GLN A 274 1.36 22.90 -2.77
CA GLN A 274 2.75 23.30 -2.89
C GLN A 274 3.71 22.13 -3.22
N THR A 275 3.19 20.97 -3.61
CA THR A 275 3.97 19.85 -4.13
C THR A 275 4.54 20.19 -5.50
N ASP A 276 5.76 19.72 -5.80
CA ASP A 276 6.44 19.92 -7.07
C ASP A 276 5.61 19.46 -8.28
N PRO A 277 5.90 20.01 -9.47
CA PRO A 277 5.28 19.57 -10.72
C PRO A 277 5.48 18.07 -10.97
N GLN A 278 4.51 17.47 -11.68
CA GLN A 278 4.52 16.04 -12.05
C GLN A 278 5.83 15.63 -12.72
N SER A 279 6.28 14.40 -12.41
CA SER A 279 7.41 13.78 -13.11
C SER A 279 7.00 13.28 -14.48
N LEU A 280 7.94 13.27 -15.42
CA LEU A 280 7.79 12.55 -16.70
C LEU A 280 7.88 11.03 -16.54
N GLY A 281 8.34 10.55 -15.38
CA GLY A 281 8.43 9.13 -15.03
C GLY A 281 7.22 8.64 -14.23
N PRO A 282 7.10 7.31 -14.04
CA PRO A 282 5.91 6.66 -13.50
C PRO A 282 5.75 6.74 -11.97
N ILE A 283 6.29 7.75 -11.31
CA ILE A 283 6.24 7.92 -9.84
C ILE A 283 5.08 8.77 -9.34
N ASN A 284 4.28 9.32 -10.24
CA ASN A 284 3.17 10.19 -9.86
C ASN A 284 2.06 9.41 -9.17
N ALA A 285 1.37 10.05 -8.21
CA ALA A 285 0.27 9.47 -7.46
C ALA A 285 -1.04 10.19 -7.76
N ARG A 286 -2.12 9.44 -7.91
CA ARG A 286 -3.46 10.02 -8.11
C ARG A 286 -4.08 10.44 -6.76
N PRO A 287 -4.90 11.52 -6.73
CA PRO A 287 -5.52 12.04 -5.51
C PRO A 287 -6.26 11.00 -4.65
N PRO A 288 -7.03 10.03 -5.19
CA PRO A 288 -7.74 9.04 -4.37
C PRO A 288 -6.84 8.29 -3.39
N PHE A 289 -5.59 8.01 -3.78
CA PHE A 289 -4.64 7.26 -2.95
C PHE A 289 -3.97 8.14 -1.89
N THR A 290 -3.66 9.39 -2.23
CA THR A 290 -3.22 10.38 -1.23
C THR A 290 -4.32 10.66 -0.21
N LYS A 291 -5.60 10.73 -0.62
CA LYS A 291 -6.75 10.81 0.30
C LYS A 291 -6.82 9.57 1.20
N GLY A 292 -6.58 8.37 0.65
CA GLY A 292 -6.52 7.14 1.45
C GLY A 292 -5.48 7.23 2.56
N MET A 293 -4.29 7.77 2.27
CA MET A 293 -3.25 8.03 3.27
C MET A 293 -3.69 9.06 4.31
N ALA A 294 -4.36 10.13 3.88
CA ALA A 294 -4.92 11.15 4.77
C ALA A 294 -5.95 10.54 5.75
N TYR A 295 -6.84 9.70 5.26
CA TYR A 295 -7.85 9.03 6.10
C TYR A 295 -7.20 8.03 7.07
N TYR A 296 -6.20 7.28 6.62
CA TYR A 296 -5.43 6.38 7.47
C TYR A 296 -4.75 7.14 8.61
N ALA A 297 -4.03 8.21 8.29
CA ALA A 297 -3.36 9.03 9.29
C ALA A 297 -4.37 9.68 10.27
N ALA A 298 -5.50 10.17 9.77
CA ALA A 298 -6.57 10.71 10.60
C ALA A 298 -7.12 9.66 11.57
N ILE A 299 -7.44 8.44 11.10
CA ILE A 299 -7.89 7.33 11.95
C ILE A 299 -6.83 7.03 13.02
N ALA A 300 -5.57 6.86 12.63
CA ALA A 300 -4.50 6.51 13.57
C ALA A 300 -4.26 7.59 14.64
N MET A 301 -4.40 8.86 14.29
CA MET A 301 -4.12 10.00 15.17
C MET A 301 -5.32 10.45 16.00
N ILE A 302 -6.54 10.26 15.50
CA ILE A 302 -7.78 10.67 16.15
C ILE A 302 -8.30 9.55 17.06
N ASP A 303 -8.67 8.42 16.47
CA ASP A 303 -9.20 7.25 17.19
C ASP A 303 -9.10 6.01 16.29
N PRO A 304 -8.21 5.05 16.60
CA PRO A 304 -8.06 3.82 15.82
C PRO A 304 -9.33 2.94 15.75
N GLY A 305 -10.32 3.19 16.59
CA GLY A 305 -11.62 2.51 16.58
C GLY A 305 -12.64 3.09 15.60
N ILE A 306 -12.33 4.22 14.93
CA ILE A 306 -13.22 4.83 13.94
C ILE A 306 -13.32 3.92 12.71
N PRO A 307 -14.55 3.53 12.28
CA PRO A 307 -14.70 2.75 11.06
C PRO A 307 -14.41 3.62 9.83
N ASN A 308 -13.75 3.02 8.82
CA ASN A 308 -13.56 3.72 7.55
C ASN A 308 -14.87 3.77 6.75
N ASN A 309 -15.40 4.97 6.63
CA ASN A 309 -16.57 5.28 5.81
C ASN A 309 -16.54 6.74 5.34
N PHE A 310 -17.56 7.15 4.58
CA PHE A 310 -17.65 8.49 3.99
C PHE A 310 -17.67 9.63 5.02
N GLY A 311 -17.96 9.38 6.29
CA GLY A 311 -17.90 10.38 7.36
C GLY A 311 -16.50 10.95 7.57
N LEU A 312 -15.44 10.16 7.34
CA LEU A 312 -14.07 10.66 7.31
C LEU A 312 -13.87 11.70 6.21
N ALA A 313 -14.32 11.40 4.99
CA ALA A 313 -14.20 12.30 3.85
C ALA A 313 -15.01 13.61 4.00
N ARG A 314 -16.00 13.65 4.89
CA ARG A 314 -16.77 14.87 5.23
C ARG A 314 -16.07 15.75 6.29
N ALA A 315 -15.19 15.16 7.10
CA ALA A 315 -14.49 15.86 8.18
C ALA A 315 -13.05 16.23 7.83
N VAL A 316 -12.43 15.50 6.90
CA VAL A 316 -11.05 15.69 6.46
C VAL A 316 -11.03 16.02 4.96
N ASP A 317 -10.77 17.29 4.65
CA ASP A 317 -10.66 17.76 3.28
C ASP A 317 -9.23 17.60 2.76
N CYS A 318 -9.07 17.35 1.44
CA CYS A 318 -7.77 17.31 0.78
C CYS A 318 -7.77 18.22 -0.46
N VAL A 319 -6.77 19.07 -0.58
CA VAL A 319 -6.61 20.04 -1.68
C VAL A 319 -5.39 19.70 -2.51
N PHE A 320 -5.53 19.69 -3.84
CA PHE A 320 -4.48 19.37 -4.80
C PHE A 320 -4.47 20.36 -5.96
N ASN A 321 -3.29 20.78 -6.39
CA ASN A 321 -3.13 21.46 -7.66
C ASN A 321 -2.94 20.44 -8.80
N GLU A 322 -3.60 20.68 -9.92
CA GLU A 322 -3.43 19.89 -11.14
C GLU A 322 -2.02 20.07 -11.71
N GLY A 323 -1.46 19.01 -12.31
CA GLY A 323 -0.12 19.00 -12.87
C GLY A 323 1.00 18.83 -11.84
N THR A 324 0.68 18.45 -10.61
CA THR A 324 1.67 18.11 -9.57
C THR A 324 1.89 16.59 -9.48
N VAL A 325 2.97 16.17 -8.79
CA VAL A 325 3.27 14.75 -8.52
C VAL A 325 2.08 14.03 -7.86
N LEU A 326 1.27 14.73 -7.05
CA LEU A 326 0.12 14.16 -6.33
C LEU A 326 -1.22 14.35 -7.04
N ASN A 327 -1.22 15.04 -8.17
CA ASN A 327 -2.38 15.17 -9.07
C ASN A 327 -1.95 15.37 -10.52
N PRO A 328 -1.31 14.33 -11.12
CA PRO A 328 -0.82 14.41 -12.48
C PRO A 328 -1.97 14.49 -13.49
N THR A 329 -1.70 15.16 -14.62
CA THR A 329 -2.61 15.23 -15.76
C THR A 329 -2.47 14.02 -16.68
N PHE A 330 -3.57 13.58 -17.30
CA PHE A 330 -3.50 12.55 -18.34
C PHE A 330 -2.66 13.03 -19.53
N PRO A 331 -1.79 12.19 -20.11
CA PRO A 331 -1.56 10.76 -19.89
C PRO A 331 -0.31 10.43 -19.05
N THR A 332 0.06 11.24 -18.07
CA THR A 332 1.27 11.03 -17.25
C THR A 332 1.28 9.65 -16.59
N PRO A 333 2.44 8.92 -16.58
CA PRO A 333 2.50 7.57 -16.03
C PRO A 333 2.46 7.56 -14.50
N VAL A 334 1.91 6.49 -13.92
CA VAL A 334 1.65 6.34 -12.46
C VAL A 334 2.05 4.96 -11.90
N GLY A 335 2.71 4.11 -12.68
CA GLY A 335 2.97 2.70 -12.36
C GLY A 335 3.73 2.46 -11.05
N PHE A 336 4.53 3.40 -10.59
CA PHE A 336 5.30 3.34 -9.34
C PHE A 336 4.82 4.35 -8.28
N TYR A 337 3.54 4.71 -8.30
CA TYR A 337 2.93 5.65 -7.35
C TYR A 337 3.25 5.34 -5.87
N SER A 338 3.42 4.06 -5.53
CA SER A 338 3.69 3.60 -4.17
C SER A 338 5.00 4.14 -3.59
N MET A 339 6.00 4.44 -4.45
CA MET A 339 7.24 5.09 -4.03
C MET A 339 6.97 6.47 -3.43
N THR A 340 6.14 7.25 -4.11
CA THR A 340 5.73 8.58 -3.68
C THR A 340 4.87 8.52 -2.43
N LEU A 341 3.94 7.56 -2.34
CA LEU A 341 3.04 7.43 -1.18
C LEU A 341 3.79 7.13 0.13
N SER A 342 4.95 6.48 0.09
CA SER A 342 5.74 6.26 1.30
C SER A 342 6.21 7.57 1.94
N THR A 343 6.59 8.55 1.13
CA THR A 343 6.94 9.89 1.64
C THR A 343 5.69 10.70 2.01
N VAL A 344 4.60 10.55 1.25
CA VAL A 344 3.30 11.19 1.57
C VAL A 344 2.81 10.77 2.94
N GLU A 345 2.92 9.48 3.29
CA GLU A 345 2.58 8.98 4.62
C GLU A 345 3.32 9.73 5.72
N ASP A 346 4.66 9.74 5.64
CA ASP A 346 5.51 10.34 6.65
C ASP A 346 5.16 11.83 6.88
N ILE A 347 5.02 12.62 5.79
CA ILE A 347 4.72 14.05 5.92
C ILE A 347 3.31 14.32 6.42
N ILE A 348 2.31 13.48 6.09
CA ILE A 348 0.96 13.61 6.64
C ILE A 348 0.97 13.32 8.14
N PHE A 349 1.62 12.23 8.57
CA PHE A 349 1.75 11.92 10.00
C PHE A 349 2.49 13.04 10.75
N GLU A 350 3.56 13.60 10.19
CA GLU A 350 4.30 14.71 10.78
C GLU A 350 3.41 15.96 10.94
N ALA A 351 2.68 16.35 9.88
CA ALA A 351 1.83 17.54 9.91
C ALA A 351 0.67 17.38 10.90
N ILE A 352 0.00 16.21 10.90
CA ILE A 352 -1.11 15.93 11.84
C ILE A 352 -0.59 15.79 13.27
N SER A 353 0.59 15.19 13.51
CA SER A 353 1.20 15.13 14.85
C SER A 353 1.45 16.53 15.43
N LYS A 354 1.97 17.44 14.60
CA LYS A 354 2.16 18.86 14.99
C LYS A 354 0.82 19.52 15.34
N ALA A 355 -0.21 19.30 14.52
CA ALA A 355 -1.55 19.84 14.76
C ALA A 355 -2.19 19.29 16.03
N ALA A 356 -2.04 18.01 16.30
CA ALA A 356 -2.56 17.32 17.46
C ALA A 356 -1.69 17.50 18.74
N GLY A 357 -0.53 18.16 18.63
CA GLY A 357 0.42 18.31 19.74
C GLY A 357 1.00 16.98 20.22
N LYS A 358 1.13 16.00 19.35
CA LYS A 358 1.68 14.66 19.64
C LYS A 358 3.16 14.56 19.25
N PRO A 359 3.94 13.67 19.91
CA PRO A 359 5.32 13.40 19.50
C PRO A 359 5.44 13.00 18.03
N LEU A 360 6.54 13.39 17.40
CA LEU A 360 6.86 12.97 16.05
C LEU A 360 7.31 11.52 16.01
N VAL A 361 7.00 10.85 14.92
CA VAL A 361 7.49 9.51 14.58
C VAL A 361 8.53 9.66 13.48
N ALA A 362 9.65 8.93 13.59
CA ALA A 362 10.65 8.92 12.54
C ALA A 362 10.10 8.29 11.25
N HIS A 363 10.68 8.66 10.12
CA HIS A 363 10.19 8.21 8.83
C HIS A 363 10.37 6.71 8.63
N ASN A 364 9.38 6.08 7.98
CA ASN A 364 9.42 4.68 7.60
C ASN A 364 10.36 4.46 6.41
N ALA A 365 11.02 3.31 6.35
CA ALA A 365 11.62 2.85 5.12
C ALA A 365 10.53 2.50 4.10
N SER A 366 10.77 2.85 2.85
CA SER A 366 9.88 2.41 1.77
C SER A 366 10.12 0.93 1.47
N SER A 367 9.04 0.17 1.25
CA SER A 367 9.16 -1.20 0.78
C SER A 367 9.84 -1.24 -0.59
N GLY A 368 10.73 -2.19 -0.78
CA GLY A 368 11.26 -2.54 -2.09
C GLY A 368 10.33 -3.47 -2.85
N MET A 369 10.71 -3.81 -4.06
CA MET A 369 10.01 -4.82 -4.86
C MET A 369 10.99 -5.67 -5.66
N VAL A 370 10.57 -6.90 -5.95
CA VAL A 370 11.22 -7.82 -6.87
C VAL A 370 10.17 -8.30 -7.87
N VAL A 371 10.42 -8.06 -9.14
CA VAL A 371 9.59 -8.56 -10.25
C VAL A 371 10.50 -9.29 -11.22
N MET A 372 10.24 -10.54 -11.47
CA MET A 372 10.97 -11.33 -12.44
C MET A 372 10.00 -12.05 -13.37
N GLY A 373 10.27 -12.01 -14.66
CA GLY A 373 9.47 -12.71 -15.66
C GLY A 373 10.37 -13.45 -16.63
N THR A 374 9.99 -14.67 -16.97
CA THR A 374 10.73 -15.51 -17.91
C THR A 374 10.84 -14.87 -19.29
N VAL A 375 11.97 -15.11 -19.92
CA VAL A 375 12.26 -14.73 -21.31
C VAL A 375 12.61 -15.99 -22.07
N GLY A 376 11.99 -16.21 -23.22
CA GLY A 376 12.26 -17.38 -24.06
C GLY A 376 11.26 -18.53 -23.92
N GLY A 377 11.69 -19.77 -24.17
CA GLY A 377 10.83 -20.95 -24.34
C GLY A 377 10.56 -21.81 -23.10
N GLY A 378 10.99 -21.38 -21.92
CA GLY A 378 10.80 -22.13 -20.67
C GLY A 378 9.40 -22.01 -20.07
N ARG A 379 9.23 -22.43 -18.81
CA ARG A 379 8.02 -22.22 -18.04
C ARG A 379 7.74 -20.72 -17.92
N ARG A 380 6.56 -20.27 -18.34
CA ARG A 380 6.18 -18.86 -18.25
C ARG A 380 5.68 -18.54 -16.85
N TYR A 381 6.30 -17.56 -16.20
CA TYR A 381 5.79 -16.97 -14.96
C TYR A 381 6.10 -15.48 -14.89
N VAL A 382 5.44 -14.81 -14.01
CA VAL A 382 5.82 -13.49 -13.49
C VAL A 382 5.77 -13.58 -11.97
N GLN A 383 6.94 -13.60 -11.34
CA GLN A 383 7.11 -13.42 -9.92
C GLN A 383 6.93 -11.94 -9.61
N TYR A 384 6.09 -11.64 -8.65
CA TYR A 384 5.92 -10.29 -8.10
C TYR A 384 5.98 -10.40 -6.58
N GLU A 385 6.91 -9.69 -5.96
CA GLU A 385 7.12 -9.75 -4.53
C GLU A 385 7.36 -8.36 -3.95
N LEU A 386 6.63 -8.04 -2.89
CA LEU A 386 6.92 -6.87 -2.06
C LEU A 386 8.05 -7.22 -1.10
N MET A 387 9.10 -6.39 -1.05
CA MET A 387 10.18 -6.52 -0.09
C MET A 387 9.85 -5.66 1.13
N MET A 388 9.60 -6.29 2.26
CA MET A 388 9.37 -5.60 3.53
C MET A 388 10.64 -4.87 3.99
N SER A 389 10.50 -3.91 4.89
CA SER A 389 11.59 -3.07 5.38
C SER A 389 11.43 -2.77 6.88
N GLY A 390 11.74 -1.59 7.34
CA GLY A 390 11.59 -1.16 8.73
C GLY A 390 10.62 0.01 8.90
N ASN A 391 9.96 0.09 10.06
CA ASN A 391 9.19 1.25 10.48
C ASN A 391 10.07 2.23 11.26
N GLY A 392 9.69 3.51 11.22
CA GLY A 392 10.31 4.56 12.01
C GLY A 392 10.21 4.32 13.51
N ALA A 393 11.22 4.72 14.24
CA ALA A 393 11.19 4.74 15.68
C ALA A 393 10.31 5.89 16.21
N TYR A 394 9.85 5.76 17.45
CA TYR A 394 9.03 6.78 18.11
C TYR A 394 9.42 6.90 19.58
N ASP A 395 8.96 7.96 20.24
CA ASP A 395 9.19 8.13 21.68
C ASP A 395 8.54 6.98 22.45
N GLY A 396 9.37 6.15 23.08
CA GLY A 396 8.98 4.95 23.84
C GLY A 396 9.23 3.61 23.12
N GLY A 397 9.56 3.59 21.81
CA GLY A 397 9.73 2.33 21.09
C GLY A 397 10.65 2.34 19.87
N ASP A 398 11.36 1.23 19.71
CA ASP A 398 12.12 0.94 18.49
C ASP A 398 11.17 0.73 17.30
N GLY A 399 11.61 1.12 16.11
CA GLY A 399 10.91 0.80 14.87
C GLY A 399 10.88 -0.71 14.61
N TRP A 400 9.76 -1.21 14.13
CA TRP A 400 9.62 -2.63 13.80
C TRP A 400 10.46 -2.98 12.58
N THR A 401 11.01 -4.19 12.58
CA THR A 401 11.83 -4.73 11.49
C THR A 401 11.08 -5.83 10.76
N GLY A 402 11.23 -5.90 9.43
CA GLY A 402 10.60 -6.94 8.62
C GLY A 402 9.10 -6.75 8.42
N THR A 403 8.61 -5.56 8.65
CA THR A 403 7.23 -5.15 8.31
C THR A 403 7.23 -4.34 7.02
N GLY A 404 6.08 -4.17 6.40
CA GLY A 404 5.93 -3.11 5.40
C GLY A 404 6.03 -1.73 6.07
N HIS A 405 6.18 -0.66 5.28
CA HIS A 405 5.82 0.65 5.80
C HIS A 405 4.39 0.58 6.36
N SER A 406 4.02 1.48 7.25
CA SER A 406 2.79 1.33 8.03
C SER A 406 1.54 1.23 7.15
N TRP A 407 1.49 1.88 5.99
CA TRP A 407 0.39 1.72 5.03
C TRP A 407 0.36 0.35 4.33
N GLY A 408 1.44 -0.41 4.36
CA GLY A 408 1.52 -1.79 3.86
C GLY A 408 1.42 -2.85 4.96
N GLY A 409 1.05 -2.46 6.19
CA GLY A 409 1.09 -3.33 7.37
C GLY A 409 0.25 -4.60 7.32
N GLY A 410 -0.72 -4.67 6.41
CA GLY A 410 -1.48 -5.89 6.13
C GLY A 410 -0.85 -6.82 5.10
N SER A 411 0.16 -6.35 4.37
CA SER A 411 0.89 -7.14 3.37
C SER A 411 1.85 -8.12 4.02
N LYS A 412 2.14 -9.22 3.32
CA LYS A 412 3.06 -10.26 3.76
C LYS A 412 4.12 -10.56 2.70
N LEU A 413 5.23 -11.14 3.15
CA LEU A 413 6.23 -11.73 2.27
C LEU A 413 5.76 -13.13 1.83
N THR A 414 6.02 -13.47 0.57
CA THR A 414 5.89 -14.85 0.11
C THR A 414 6.90 -15.72 0.85
N SER A 415 6.45 -16.87 1.36
CA SER A 415 7.36 -17.83 2.01
C SER A 415 8.36 -18.39 0.99
N VAL A 416 9.52 -18.83 1.49
CA VAL A 416 10.59 -19.39 0.64
C VAL A 416 10.08 -20.61 -0.12
N GLU A 417 9.35 -21.50 0.55
CA GLU A 417 8.83 -22.74 0.00
C GLU A 417 7.85 -22.49 -1.16
N ILE A 418 6.94 -21.53 -1.01
CA ILE A 418 6.00 -21.15 -2.08
C ILE A 418 6.77 -20.50 -3.22
N LEU A 419 7.72 -19.61 -2.91
CA LEU A 419 8.52 -18.91 -3.89
C LEU A 419 9.28 -19.90 -4.81
N GLU A 420 10.02 -20.84 -4.22
CA GLU A 420 10.82 -21.83 -4.95
C GLU A 420 9.95 -22.89 -5.67
N SER A 421 8.73 -23.15 -5.17
CA SER A 421 7.80 -24.09 -5.82
C SER A 421 7.06 -23.50 -7.00
N GLU A 422 6.77 -22.20 -6.98
CA GLU A 422 5.98 -21.53 -8.03
C GLU A 422 6.85 -20.81 -9.08
N PHE A 423 8.10 -20.45 -8.76
CA PHE A 423 9.00 -19.71 -9.64
C PHE A 423 10.34 -20.42 -9.78
N ASP A 424 10.99 -20.27 -10.93
CA ASP A 424 12.29 -20.90 -11.18
C ASP A 424 13.42 -20.02 -10.60
N VAL A 425 13.42 -19.91 -9.29
CA VAL A 425 14.42 -19.21 -8.47
C VAL A 425 14.74 -20.03 -7.22
N GLU A 426 15.96 -19.88 -6.69
CA GLU A 426 16.36 -20.41 -5.39
C GLU A 426 16.69 -19.23 -4.47
N LEU A 427 16.19 -19.23 -3.24
CA LEU A 427 16.49 -18.20 -2.26
C LEU A 427 17.70 -18.59 -1.41
N ARG A 428 18.89 -18.09 -1.78
CA ARG A 428 20.16 -18.42 -1.12
C ARG A 428 20.34 -17.73 0.23
N ASN A 429 19.78 -16.51 0.39
CA ASN A 429 19.91 -15.73 1.62
C ASN A 429 18.62 -14.98 1.93
N PHE A 430 18.24 -14.97 3.21
CA PHE A 430 17.23 -14.09 3.77
C PHE A 430 17.66 -13.65 5.16
N SER A 431 18.06 -12.40 5.31
CA SER A 431 18.65 -11.88 6.55
C SER A 431 18.33 -10.40 6.78
N LEU A 432 18.57 -9.96 8.01
CA LEU A 432 18.61 -8.55 8.36
C LEU A 432 19.99 -7.97 7.98
N VAL A 433 20.01 -6.66 7.66
CA VAL A 433 21.26 -5.93 7.43
C VAL A 433 21.67 -5.27 8.73
N SER A 434 22.80 -5.68 9.30
CA SER A 434 23.34 -5.12 10.52
C SER A 434 23.70 -3.64 10.32
N ASP A 435 23.58 -2.81 11.38
CA ASP A 435 23.85 -1.36 11.38
C ASP A 435 23.00 -0.53 10.41
N SER A 436 21.96 -1.10 9.84
CA SER A 436 21.15 -0.39 8.85
C SER A 436 20.12 0.55 9.45
N GLY A 437 19.49 0.19 10.57
CA GLY A 437 18.45 1.03 11.20
C GLY A 437 19.01 2.34 11.73
N GLY A 438 18.32 3.45 11.49
CA GLY A 438 18.71 4.76 12.02
C GLY A 438 18.94 4.69 13.53
N ALA A 439 20.12 5.09 13.96
CA ALA A 439 20.47 5.05 15.38
C ALA A 439 19.69 6.12 16.16
N GLY A 440 19.36 5.81 17.42
CA GLY A 440 18.60 6.69 18.29
C GLY A 440 18.50 6.11 19.70
N GLU A 441 17.95 6.87 20.64
CA GLU A 441 17.48 6.31 21.91
C GLU A 441 16.54 5.13 21.63
N TYR A 442 15.71 5.30 20.59
CA TYR A 442 14.93 4.25 19.96
C TYR A 442 15.42 4.06 18.52
N ARG A 443 15.84 2.84 18.19
CA ARG A 443 16.43 2.50 16.89
C ARG A 443 15.36 2.33 15.83
N GLY A 444 15.58 2.84 14.62
CA GLY A 444 14.76 2.54 13.45
C GLY A 444 14.78 1.07 13.06
N GLY A 445 13.75 0.60 12.38
CA GLY A 445 13.66 -0.75 11.84
C GLY A 445 14.76 -1.03 10.82
N LEU A 446 15.31 -2.24 10.84
CA LEU A 446 16.43 -2.65 9.99
C LEU A 446 15.99 -2.92 8.56
N ALA A 447 16.94 -2.83 7.63
CA ALA A 447 16.82 -3.31 6.27
C ALA A 447 16.80 -4.85 6.19
N LEU A 448 16.13 -5.37 5.16
CA LEU A 448 16.13 -6.79 4.79
C LEU A 448 17.01 -7.01 3.57
N ARG A 449 17.66 -8.20 3.54
CA ARG A 449 18.40 -8.71 2.40
C ARG A 449 17.78 -10.02 1.93
N ARG A 450 17.55 -10.15 0.62
CA ARG A 450 17.29 -11.42 -0.06
C ARG A 450 18.26 -11.61 -1.22
N GLU A 451 18.70 -12.86 -1.45
CA GLU A 451 19.51 -13.25 -2.59
C GLU A 451 18.83 -14.37 -3.35
N TYR A 452 18.54 -14.11 -4.61
CA TYR A 452 17.88 -15.05 -5.52
C TYR A 452 18.90 -15.58 -6.52
N VAL A 453 19.01 -16.90 -6.66
CA VAL A 453 19.73 -17.57 -7.75
C VAL A 453 18.73 -17.84 -8.87
N ILE A 454 19.04 -17.38 -10.06
CA ILE A 454 18.17 -17.50 -11.24
C ILE A 454 18.32 -18.89 -11.85
N GLN A 455 17.23 -19.61 -12.04
CA GLN A 455 17.21 -20.97 -12.57
C GLN A 455 16.88 -21.03 -14.08
N GLN A 456 16.44 -19.94 -14.68
CA GLN A 456 16.26 -19.80 -16.12
C GLN A 456 16.32 -18.32 -16.53
N PRO A 457 16.67 -18.01 -17.80
CA PRO A 457 16.77 -16.64 -18.27
C PRO A 457 15.52 -15.83 -17.97
N SER A 458 15.70 -14.68 -17.33
CA SER A 458 14.62 -13.85 -16.83
C SER A 458 14.90 -12.36 -17.04
N ARG A 459 13.85 -11.57 -17.02
CA ARG A 459 13.95 -10.10 -17.01
C ARG A 459 13.54 -9.58 -15.65
N TYR A 460 14.43 -8.80 -15.04
CA TYR A 460 14.25 -8.23 -13.70
C TYR A 460 13.76 -6.78 -13.77
N ALA A 461 12.88 -6.44 -12.85
CA ALA A 461 12.53 -5.08 -12.46
C ALA A 461 12.37 -5.04 -10.94
N GLY A 462 12.82 -3.97 -10.30
CA GLY A 462 12.68 -3.83 -8.84
C GLY A 462 13.74 -2.95 -8.22
N GLY A 463 13.82 -3.01 -6.89
CA GLY A 463 14.72 -2.22 -6.07
C GLY A 463 13.98 -1.54 -4.93
N SER A 464 14.61 -0.54 -4.32
CA SER A 464 14.06 0.22 -3.21
C SER A 464 14.11 1.73 -3.53
N PRO A 465 13.06 2.50 -3.27
CA PRO A 465 13.08 3.95 -3.43
C PRO A 465 13.83 4.66 -2.29
N ARG A 466 13.85 6.01 -2.32
CA ARG A 466 14.43 6.89 -1.28
C ARG A 466 15.94 6.77 -1.16
N ASN A 467 16.65 6.79 -2.30
CA ASN A 467 18.11 6.72 -2.31
C ASN A 467 18.77 8.07 -2.03
N LEU A 468 18.20 9.15 -2.57
CA LEU A 468 18.70 10.51 -2.36
C LEU A 468 18.19 11.14 -1.06
N SER A 469 17.14 10.57 -0.48
CA SER A 469 16.50 11.04 0.76
C SER A 469 16.04 9.84 1.58
N PRO A 470 16.96 9.13 2.26
CA PRO A 470 16.62 8.03 3.16
C PRO A 470 15.61 8.45 4.23
N ALA A 471 15.03 7.48 4.91
CA ALA A 471 14.06 7.72 5.97
C ALA A 471 14.68 8.56 7.10
N GLN A 472 14.07 9.71 7.40
CA GLN A 472 14.62 10.67 8.34
C GLN A 472 14.40 10.26 9.80
N GLY A 473 15.41 10.49 10.64
CA GLY A 473 15.29 10.41 12.09
C GLY A 473 14.62 11.64 12.69
N VAL A 474 14.20 11.55 13.95
CA VAL A 474 13.56 12.65 14.70
C VAL A 474 14.19 12.83 16.08
N GLY A 475 14.12 14.04 16.63
CA GLY A 475 14.55 14.34 18.00
C GLY A 475 16.02 14.05 18.31
N GLY A 476 16.91 14.09 17.32
CA GLY A 476 18.33 13.75 17.46
C GLY A 476 18.69 12.32 17.01
N GLY A 477 17.69 11.52 16.62
CA GLY A 477 17.90 10.23 15.97
C GLY A 477 18.47 10.39 14.55
N LEU A 478 19.24 9.39 14.11
CA LEU A 478 19.88 9.39 12.80
C LEU A 478 18.92 8.84 11.73
N ASP A 479 19.20 9.22 10.48
CA ASP A 479 18.48 8.70 9.32
C ASP A 479 18.76 7.22 9.12
N GLY A 480 17.84 6.53 8.43
CA GLY A 480 18.07 5.19 7.91
C GLY A 480 19.02 5.20 6.71
N ILE A 481 19.23 4.04 6.10
CA ILE A 481 20.05 3.91 4.90
C ILE A 481 19.18 3.66 3.65
N ALA A 482 19.74 3.99 2.49
CA ALA A 482 19.17 3.65 1.19
C ALA A 482 19.30 2.15 0.89
N GLY A 483 18.37 1.61 0.10
CA GLY A 483 18.45 0.23 -0.40
C GLY A 483 19.34 0.10 -1.63
N SER A 484 19.58 -1.15 -2.05
CA SER A 484 20.36 -1.43 -3.25
C SER A 484 19.94 -2.73 -3.95
N VAL A 485 20.30 -2.85 -5.21
CA VAL A 485 20.25 -4.12 -5.98
C VAL A 485 21.64 -4.41 -6.48
N THR A 486 22.13 -5.63 -6.24
CA THR A 486 23.44 -6.08 -6.73
C THR A 486 23.25 -7.37 -7.52
N ILE A 487 23.69 -7.36 -8.77
CA ILE A 487 23.75 -8.55 -9.60
C ILE A 487 25.14 -9.16 -9.44
N ASN A 488 25.19 -10.48 -9.25
CA ASN A 488 26.42 -11.28 -9.07
C ASN A 488 27.37 -10.74 -7.98
N PRO A 489 26.86 -10.54 -6.74
CA PRO A 489 27.64 -9.95 -5.66
C PRO A 489 28.93 -10.73 -5.35
N GLY A 490 30.05 -10.00 -5.30
CA GLY A 490 31.38 -10.55 -5.01
C GLY A 490 32.07 -11.27 -6.19
N SER A 491 31.48 -11.26 -7.39
CA SER A 491 32.08 -11.78 -8.62
C SER A 491 32.82 -10.69 -9.41
N THR A 492 33.53 -11.11 -10.46
CA THR A 492 34.15 -10.17 -11.43
C THR A 492 33.12 -9.38 -12.23
N ASP A 493 31.90 -9.90 -12.32
CA ASP A 493 30.79 -9.33 -13.10
C ASP A 493 29.76 -8.64 -12.20
N GLU A 494 30.17 -8.24 -10.99
CA GLU A 494 29.31 -7.52 -10.06
C GLU A 494 28.82 -6.20 -10.66
N GLN A 495 27.49 -6.02 -10.63
CA GLN A 495 26.84 -4.76 -11.02
C GLN A 495 25.97 -4.28 -9.87
N LYS A 496 26.19 -3.06 -9.42
CA LYS A 496 25.44 -2.45 -8.31
C LYS A 496 24.55 -1.31 -8.83
N TYR A 497 23.29 -1.37 -8.41
CA TYR A 497 22.27 -0.37 -8.76
C TYR A 497 21.68 0.23 -7.49
N VAL A 498 21.27 1.48 -7.58
CA VAL A 498 20.49 2.18 -6.56
C VAL A 498 19.15 2.59 -7.14
N GLY A 499 18.13 2.69 -6.31
CA GLY A 499 16.79 3.03 -6.77
C GLY A 499 16.03 1.84 -7.36
N ILE A 500 15.05 2.18 -8.17
CA ILE A 500 14.25 1.19 -8.89
C ILE A 500 14.71 1.12 -10.33
N ILE A 501 14.99 -0.08 -10.78
CA ILE A 501 15.46 -0.39 -12.13
C ILE A 501 14.48 -1.31 -12.83
N SER A 502 14.51 -1.37 -14.14
CA SER A 502 13.74 -2.33 -14.93
C SER A 502 14.50 -2.79 -16.18
N ASN A 503 14.00 -3.85 -16.81
CA ASN A 503 14.53 -4.41 -18.03
C ASN A 503 15.98 -4.94 -17.96
N ILE A 504 16.43 -5.37 -16.77
CA ILE A 504 17.72 -6.04 -16.61
C ILE A 504 17.56 -7.50 -17.03
N MET A 505 18.38 -7.94 -17.98
CA MET A 505 18.44 -9.35 -18.39
C MET A 505 19.30 -10.12 -17.40
N LEU A 506 18.81 -11.28 -17.01
CA LEU A 506 19.47 -12.22 -16.11
C LEU A 506 19.56 -13.57 -16.81
N GLU A 507 20.71 -14.20 -16.69
CA GLU A 507 20.96 -15.56 -17.19
C GLU A 507 20.83 -16.60 -16.08
N GLU A 508 20.72 -17.87 -16.45
CA GLU A 508 20.75 -18.97 -15.48
C GLU A 508 22.06 -18.96 -14.69
N GLY A 509 21.95 -19.05 -13.35
CA GLY A 509 23.07 -18.99 -12.43
C GLY A 509 23.40 -17.59 -11.90
N ASP A 510 22.86 -16.52 -12.51
CA ASP A 510 23.01 -15.18 -11.95
C ASP A 510 22.40 -15.09 -10.54
N VAL A 511 23.01 -14.24 -9.71
CA VAL A 511 22.54 -13.96 -8.35
C VAL A 511 22.06 -12.53 -8.25
N VAL A 512 20.82 -12.35 -7.83
CA VAL A 512 20.25 -11.01 -7.55
C VAL A 512 20.16 -10.82 -6.04
N ARG A 513 20.97 -9.92 -5.48
CA ARG A 513 20.84 -9.44 -4.10
C ARG A 513 20.03 -8.19 -4.07
N VAL A 514 18.96 -8.19 -3.30
CA VAL A 514 18.13 -7.01 -3.02
C VAL A 514 18.24 -6.67 -1.53
N GLU A 515 18.63 -5.44 -1.24
CA GLU A 515 18.61 -4.87 0.10
C GLU A 515 17.61 -3.71 0.13
N THR A 516 16.70 -3.73 1.07
CA THR A 516 15.74 -2.63 1.25
C THR A 516 16.42 -1.44 1.93
N GLY A 517 15.80 -0.28 1.87
CA GLY A 517 16.13 0.80 2.79
C GLY A 517 15.77 0.45 4.23
N SER A 518 16.23 1.24 5.17
CA SER A 518 15.90 1.15 6.59
C SER A 518 15.25 2.43 7.11
N ALA A 519 14.65 2.37 8.29
CA ALA A 519 13.88 3.45 8.88
C ALA A 519 14.72 4.36 9.79
N GLY A 520 14.22 5.57 10.04
CA GLY A 520 14.86 6.57 10.91
C GLY A 520 14.74 6.24 12.40
N GLY A 521 15.73 6.66 13.18
CA GLY A 521 15.78 6.56 14.65
C GLY A 521 15.09 7.75 15.34
N ALA A 522 14.79 7.61 16.63
CA ALA A 522 14.23 8.67 17.46
C ALA A 522 15.07 8.90 18.72
N GLY A 523 15.33 10.16 19.05
CA GLY A 523 16.14 10.57 20.20
C GLY A 523 17.65 10.34 20.02
N ASP A 524 18.46 10.93 20.90
CA ASP A 524 19.91 10.81 20.84
C ASP A 524 20.37 9.36 21.09
N PRO A 525 21.16 8.73 20.21
CA PRO A 525 21.68 7.38 20.39
C PRO A 525 22.43 7.15 21.70
N LEU A 526 23.08 8.19 22.21
CA LEU A 526 23.82 8.09 23.48
C LEU A 526 22.90 7.90 24.70
N ASN A 527 21.63 8.23 24.58
CA ASN A 527 20.62 8.02 25.62
C ASN A 527 19.99 6.61 25.57
N ARG A 528 20.33 5.79 24.56
CA ARG A 528 19.79 4.43 24.46
C ARG A 528 20.17 3.60 25.68
N ASP A 529 19.17 2.94 26.26
CA ASP A 529 19.37 2.04 27.40
C ASP A 529 20.48 1.02 27.09
N ARG A 530 21.46 0.89 27.99
CA ARG A 530 22.64 0.04 27.78
C ARG A 530 22.29 -1.43 27.59
N LEU A 531 21.24 -1.94 28.24
CA LEU A 531 20.81 -3.32 28.06
C LEU A 531 20.22 -3.53 26.67
N ARG A 532 19.50 -2.54 26.12
CA ARG A 532 19.02 -2.58 24.73
C ARG A 532 20.20 -2.60 23.74
N VAL A 533 21.24 -1.77 23.95
CA VAL A 533 22.46 -1.78 23.11
C VAL A 533 23.13 -3.14 23.13
N ILE A 534 23.30 -3.74 24.33
CA ILE A 534 23.89 -5.06 24.50
C ILE A 534 23.05 -6.14 23.81
N ASN A 535 21.72 -6.06 23.87
CA ASN A 535 20.84 -7.01 23.23
C ASN A 535 20.88 -6.84 21.70
N ASP A 536 20.90 -5.63 21.18
CA ASP A 536 21.06 -5.37 19.75
C ASP A 536 22.37 -5.95 19.22
N LEU A 537 23.47 -5.77 19.95
CA LEU A 537 24.77 -6.32 19.61
C LEU A 537 24.76 -7.87 19.62
N ARG A 538 24.17 -8.50 20.63
CA ARG A 538 24.04 -9.96 20.72
C ARG A 538 23.19 -10.58 19.61
N ASN A 539 22.17 -9.84 19.18
CA ASN A 539 21.28 -10.28 18.11
C ASN A 539 21.83 -9.95 16.70
N GLY A 540 23.01 -9.30 16.61
CA GLY A 540 23.60 -8.91 15.34
C GLY A 540 22.87 -7.75 14.65
N TYR A 541 22.02 -7.02 15.35
CA TYR A 541 21.34 -5.85 14.81
C TYR A 541 22.28 -4.66 14.62
N ILE A 542 23.31 -4.57 15.49
CA ILE A 542 24.40 -3.63 15.40
C ILE A 542 25.74 -4.35 15.53
N SER A 543 26.78 -3.79 14.91
CA SER A 543 28.15 -4.26 15.03
C SER A 543 28.81 -3.80 16.34
N PRO A 544 29.93 -4.44 16.77
CA PRO A 544 30.74 -3.95 17.89
C PRO A 544 31.22 -2.51 17.68
N GLN A 545 31.57 -2.17 16.45
CA GLN A 545 32.02 -0.83 16.08
C GLN A 545 30.91 0.21 16.30
N SER A 546 29.68 -0.10 15.86
CA SER A 546 28.52 0.78 16.06
C SER A 546 28.14 0.89 17.53
N ALA A 547 28.19 -0.21 18.29
CA ALA A 547 27.94 -0.20 19.74
C ALA A 547 28.88 0.76 20.49
N VAL A 548 30.15 0.85 20.08
CA VAL A 548 31.14 1.75 20.68
C VAL A 548 30.99 3.17 20.13
N ALA A 549 31.07 3.34 18.81
CA ALA A 549 31.16 4.66 18.17
C ALA A 549 29.85 5.46 18.23
N THR A 550 28.71 4.79 18.13
CA THR A 550 27.40 5.43 18.03
C THR A 550 26.63 5.43 19.36
N TYR A 551 26.68 4.30 20.08
CA TYR A 551 25.93 4.13 21.32
C TYR A 551 26.75 4.28 22.60
N GLY A 552 28.06 4.53 22.49
CA GLY A 552 28.92 4.88 23.63
C GLY A 552 29.24 3.74 24.59
N LEU A 553 29.17 2.46 24.16
CA LEU A 553 29.74 1.36 24.95
C LEU A 553 31.28 1.46 24.96
N SER A 554 31.93 0.97 26.03
CA SER A 554 33.36 0.74 25.96
C SER A 554 33.68 -0.50 25.13
N GLU A 555 34.88 -0.60 24.54
CA GLU A 555 35.34 -1.78 23.82
C GLU A 555 35.27 -3.04 24.70
N GLU A 556 35.59 -2.91 26.00
CA GLU A 556 35.49 -3.99 26.97
C GLU A 556 34.05 -4.48 27.14
N GLN A 557 33.08 -3.54 27.28
CA GLN A 557 31.66 -3.86 27.39
C GLN A 557 31.13 -4.56 26.11
N ALA A 558 31.53 -4.09 24.94
CA ALA A 558 31.14 -4.68 23.66
C ALA A 558 31.70 -6.11 23.52
N THR A 559 32.97 -6.32 23.88
CA THR A 559 33.61 -7.65 23.90
C THR A 559 32.95 -8.61 24.88
N GLN A 560 32.66 -8.12 26.10
CA GLN A 560 31.99 -8.91 27.13
C GLN A 560 30.54 -9.28 26.72
N ALA A 561 29.85 -8.40 26.02
CA ALA A 561 28.49 -8.66 25.52
C ALA A 561 28.43 -9.85 24.56
N LEU A 562 29.48 -10.07 23.77
CA LEU A 562 29.59 -11.17 22.79
C LEU A 562 30.17 -12.44 23.37
N SER A 563 30.73 -12.39 24.59
CA SER A 563 31.27 -13.59 25.25
C SER A 563 30.13 -14.58 25.57
N PRO A 564 30.31 -15.89 25.37
CA PRO A 564 29.32 -16.89 25.76
C PRO A 564 28.95 -16.70 27.23
N LYS A 565 27.67 -16.71 27.56
CA LYS A 565 27.27 -16.77 28.97
C LYS A 565 27.88 -18.06 29.57
N PRO A 566 28.50 -18.02 30.77
CA PRO A 566 28.86 -19.23 31.44
C PRO A 566 27.61 -20.11 31.57
N GLU A 567 27.68 -21.33 31.11
CA GLU A 567 26.62 -22.32 31.33
C GLU A 567 26.34 -22.34 32.83
N VAL A 568 25.14 -21.95 33.22
CA VAL A 568 24.66 -22.17 34.57
C VAL A 568 24.36 -23.67 34.65
N ILE A 569 25.31 -24.44 35.20
CA ILE A 569 25.18 -25.86 35.51
C ILE A 569 24.11 -26.05 36.59
#